data_f127c834cdffdf912f454b431f93be62
#
_entry.id   f127c834cdffdf912f454b431f93be62
#
_cell.length_a   1.000
_cell.length_b   1.000
_cell.length_c   1.000
_cell.angle_alpha   90.00
_cell.angle_beta   90.00
_cell.angle_gamma   90.00
#
_symmetry.space_group_name_H-M   'P 1'
#
loop_
_entity.id
_entity.type
_entity.pdbx_description
1 polymer ?
#
loop_
_entity_poly.entity_id
_entity_poly.type
_entity_poly.pdbx_seq_one_letter_code
_entity_poly.pdbx_strand_id
1 'polypeptide(L)'
;MDRRIGAQFYTLREHTRTIEDFEVTCRKIHEIGYQIVQISGTPLAAEDMKPILDRYGLKVVTTHRNFEFFQDNLDEIISYNRTLGCELCGLGGMSDCFRASDEMTGEFIRQANPIAAELRKAGLYFGYHNHAFEFLKFGGRYVMDRLINETDPENFKFIVDTYWLQIGGQNPAAFIRKMGDRAMAVHFKDLRILNAKSVPTMAEVGEGNLDWDDIIRACEEAGVRWALVEQDICYRDPFESMKMSYDFLTAKGFE
;
A
#
# COMPACT_ATOMS: atom_id res chain seq x y z
N MET A 1 -4.82 4.69 -15.07
CA MET A 1 -3.93 3.90 -14.18
C MET A 1 -2.65 3.55 -14.94
N ASP A 2 -1.49 3.63 -14.30
CA ASP A 2 -0.23 3.09 -14.84
C ASP A 2 -0.40 1.56 -14.97
N ARG A 3 -0.04 1.00 -16.13
CA ARG A 3 -0.21 -0.45 -16.39
C ARG A 3 1.00 -1.28 -15.96
N ARG A 4 2.07 -0.65 -15.49
CA ARG A 4 3.19 -1.36 -14.87
C ARG A 4 2.75 -1.95 -13.54
N ILE A 5 3.04 -3.23 -13.34
CA ILE A 5 2.73 -3.91 -12.07
C ILE A 5 3.76 -3.49 -11.03
N GLY A 6 3.29 -3.16 -9.83
CA GLY A 6 4.13 -2.82 -8.69
C GLY A 6 4.30 -3.99 -7.72
N ALA A 7 5.47 -4.05 -7.09
CA ALA A 7 5.77 -4.99 -6.01
C ALA A 7 5.85 -4.26 -4.67
N GLN A 8 5.05 -4.68 -3.68
CA GLN A 8 5.17 -4.21 -2.30
C GLN A 8 6.23 -5.05 -1.57
N PHE A 9 7.34 -4.41 -1.19
CA PHE A 9 8.48 -5.10 -0.59
C PHE A 9 8.25 -5.62 0.83
N TYR A 10 7.13 -5.25 1.47
CA TYR A 10 6.73 -5.90 2.73
C TYR A 10 6.50 -7.40 2.56
N THR A 11 6.04 -7.85 1.41
CA THR A 11 5.95 -9.27 1.03
C THR A 11 7.32 -9.96 1.13
N LEU A 12 8.38 -9.21 0.81
CA LEU A 12 9.77 -9.67 0.72
C LEU A 12 10.64 -9.18 1.90
N ARG A 13 10.04 -8.71 3.00
CA ARG A 13 10.73 -8.03 4.11
C ARG A 13 11.87 -8.83 4.73
N GLU A 14 11.76 -10.15 4.73
CA GLU A 14 12.84 -11.02 5.25
C GLU A 14 14.03 -11.13 4.28
N HIS A 15 13.86 -10.69 3.02
CA HIS A 15 14.87 -10.67 1.96
C HIS A 15 15.38 -9.25 1.65
N THR A 16 15.15 -8.28 2.57
CA THR A 16 15.57 -6.87 2.41
C THR A 16 16.22 -6.32 3.68
N ARG A 17 16.84 -7.20 4.49
CA ARG A 17 17.43 -6.85 5.78
C ARG A 17 18.84 -6.26 5.65
N THR A 18 19.58 -6.71 4.65
CA THR A 18 20.94 -6.24 4.31
C THR A 18 20.94 -5.66 2.90
N ILE A 19 21.99 -4.92 2.56
CA ILE A 19 22.11 -4.33 1.22
C ILE A 19 22.33 -5.42 0.14
N GLU A 20 23.03 -6.50 0.49
CA GLU A 20 23.26 -7.65 -0.37
C GLU A 20 21.94 -8.38 -0.65
N ASP A 21 21.13 -8.64 0.37
CA ASP A 21 19.80 -9.25 0.22
C ASP A 21 18.87 -8.37 -0.59
N PHE A 22 18.92 -7.05 -0.37
CA PHE A 22 18.14 -6.07 -1.12
C PHE A 22 18.50 -6.09 -2.61
N GLU A 23 19.79 -6.14 -2.94
CA GLU A 23 20.24 -6.24 -4.35
C GLU A 23 19.76 -7.54 -5.00
N VAL A 24 19.87 -8.68 -4.31
CA VAL A 24 19.35 -9.98 -4.80
C VAL A 24 17.84 -9.90 -5.01
N THR A 25 17.12 -9.26 -4.09
CA THR A 25 15.67 -9.08 -4.18
C THR A 25 15.29 -8.19 -5.37
N CYS A 26 15.94 -7.05 -5.55
CA CYS A 26 15.71 -6.17 -6.69
C CYS A 26 15.96 -6.88 -8.03
N ARG A 27 17.05 -7.67 -8.12
CA ARG A 27 17.33 -8.45 -9.33
C ARG A 27 16.21 -9.46 -9.62
N LYS A 28 15.78 -10.25 -8.62
CA LYS A 28 14.70 -11.24 -8.80
C LYS A 28 13.37 -10.59 -9.20
N ILE A 29 13.00 -9.47 -8.58
CA ILE A 29 11.78 -8.73 -8.90
C ILE A 29 11.83 -8.16 -10.32
N HIS A 30 12.98 -7.62 -10.73
CA HIS A 30 13.21 -7.22 -12.13
C HIS A 30 13.12 -8.40 -13.10
N GLU A 31 13.73 -9.55 -12.80
CA GLU A 31 13.69 -10.77 -13.62
C GLU A 31 12.27 -11.35 -13.77
N ILE A 32 11.40 -11.18 -12.76
CA ILE A 32 9.97 -11.52 -12.86
C ILE A 32 9.25 -10.58 -13.84
N GLY A 33 9.66 -9.30 -13.90
CA GLY A 33 9.10 -8.28 -14.81
C GLY A 33 8.56 -7.03 -14.12
N TYR A 34 8.57 -6.95 -12.80
CA TYR A 34 8.12 -5.76 -12.07
C TYR A 34 8.98 -4.54 -12.39
N GLN A 35 8.34 -3.38 -12.54
CA GLN A 35 9.00 -2.13 -12.92
C GLN A 35 8.82 -1.02 -11.88
N ILE A 36 7.79 -1.11 -11.05
CA ILE A 36 7.55 -0.18 -9.95
C ILE A 36 7.50 -0.94 -8.62
N VAL A 37 7.92 -0.26 -7.55
CA VAL A 37 8.01 -0.88 -6.22
C VAL A 37 7.52 0.07 -5.13
N GLN A 38 7.07 -0.50 -4.05
CA GLN A 38 6.90 0.16 -2.77
C GLN A 38 7.97 -0.30 -1.79
N ILE A 39 8.66 0.64 -1.17
CA ILE A 39 9.66 0.34 -0.15
C ILE A 39 8.99 0.32 1.22
N SER A 40 9.02 -0.85 1.86
CA SER A 40 8.42 -1.08 3.18
C SER A 40 9.10 -2.25 3.89
N GLY A 41 9.20 -2.19 5.22
CA GLY A 41 9.73 -3.29 6.04
C GLY A 41 11.25 -3.50 5.96
N THR A 42 12.01 -2.55 5.42
CA THR A 42 13.48 -2.58 5.36
C THR A 42 14.10 -1.54 6.30
N PRO A 43 15.24 -1.85 6.97
CA PRO A 43 15.98 -0.90 7.78
C PRO A 43 16.97 -0.03 6.99
N LEU A 44 17.08 -0.23 5.66
CA LEU A 44 18.12 0.38 4.83
C LEU A 44 17.89 1.86 4.57
N ALA A 45 18.97 2.60 4.41
CA ALA A 45 18.93 4.01 4.02
C ALA A 45 18.60 4.19 2.54
N ALA A 46 17.95 5.30 2.19
CA ALA A 46 17.56 5.58 0.81
C ALA A 46 18.78 5.69 -0.13
N GLU A 47 19.86 6.28 0.36
CA GLU A 47 21.11 6.49 -0.35
C GLU A 47 21.79 5.18 -0.76
N ASP A 48 21.65 4.13 0.08
CA ASP A 48 22.20 2.80 -0.20
C ASP A 48 21.32 2.02 -1.20
N MET A 49 20.00 2.18 -1.08
CA MET A 49 19.03 1.48 -1.94
C MET A 49 18.94 2.08 -3.34
N LYS A 50 19.01 3.42 -3.46
CA LYS A 50 18.76 4.13 -4.73
C LYS A 50 19.63 3.66 -5.90
N PRO A 51 20.96 3.47 -5.74
CA PRO A 51 21.80 2.99 -6.84
C PRO A 51 21.43 1.57 -7.32
N ILE A 52 20.94 0.72 -6.39
CA ILE A 52 20.50 -0.64 -6.72
C ILE A 52 19.17 -0.59 -7.49
N LEU A 53 18.21 0.19 -7.00
CA LEU A 53 16.91 0.38 -7.69
C LEU A 53 17.11 0.91 -9.10
N ASP A 54 18.01 1.88 -9.29
CA ASP A 54 18.33 2.44 -10.60
C ASP A 54 18.97 1.41 -11.53
N ARG A 55 19.90 0.58 -11.01
CA ARG A 55 20.56 -0.48 -11.77
C ARG A 55 19.56 -1.47 -12.36
N TYR A 56 18.52 -1.82 -11.63
CA TYR A 56 17.47 -2.74 -12.07
C TYR A 56 16.23 -2.03 -12.67
N GLY A 57 16.26 -0.71 -12.85
CA GLY A 57 15.17 0.07 -13.45
C GLY A 57 13.88 0.04 -12.61
N LEU A 58 13.98 -0.16 -11.30
CA LEU A 58 12.84 -0.22 -10.38
C LEU A 58 12.49 1.18 -9.86
N LYS A 59 11.34 1.72 -10.28
CA LYS A 59 10.86 3.03 -9.82
C LYS A 59 10.11 2.89 -8.50
N VAL A 60 10.51 3.63 -7.47
CA VAL A 60 9.76 3.72 -6.22
C VAL A 60 8.56 4.65 -6.41
N VAL A 61 7.35 4.19 -6.07
CA VAL A 61 6.10 4.97 -6.20
C VAL A 61 5.47 5.32 -4.86
N THR A 62 5.75 4.53 -3.82
CA THR A 62 5.33 4.81 -2.44
C THR A 62 6.27 4.15 -1.44
N THR A 63 6.23 4.64 -0.19
CA THR A 63 6.97 4.08 0.95
C THR A 63 6.01 3.82 2.11
N HIS A 64 6.44 3.08 3.15
CA HIS A 64 5.72 3.01 4.42
C HIS A 64 6.61 3.35 5.61
N ARG A 65 6.10 4.17 6.52
CA ARG A 65 6.64 4.44 7.86
C ARG A 65 5.50 4.35 8.89
N ASN A 66 5.82 4.24 10.18
CA ASN A 66 4.84 4.34 11.25
C ASN A 66 4.49 5.80 11.55
N PHE A 67 3.40 6.05 12.27
CA PHE A 67 2.90 7.40 12.51
C PHE A 67 3.81 8.22 13.42
N GLU A 68 4.40 7.59 14.42
CA GLU A 68 5.35 8.22 15.34
C GLU A 68 6.56 8.79 14.57
N PHE A 69 7.01 8.09 13.53
CA PHE A 69 8.09 8.60 12.68
C PHE A 69 7.68 9.84 11.87
N PHE A 70 6.42 9.90 11.41
CA PHE A 70 5.87 11.11 10.77
C PHE A 70 5.78 12.29 11.73
N GLN A 71 5.50 12.05 13.02
CA GLN A 71 5.41 13.10 14.05
C GLN A 71 6.78 13.67 14.41
N ASP A 72 7.79 12.81 14.55
CA ASP A 72 9.07 13.16 15.15
C ASP A 72 10.16 13.47 14.10
N ASN A 73 10.05 12.95 12.86
CA ASN A 73 11.12 12.94 11.87
C ASN A 73 10.64 13.32 10.46
N LEU A 74 9.76 14.32 10.35
CA LEU A 74 9.14 14.69 9.06
C LEU A 74 10.15 15.11 8.00
N ASP A 75 11.20 15.84 8.38
CA ASP A 75 12.27 16.25 7.45
C ASP A 75 13.04 15.04 6.90
N GLU A 76 13.24 14.00 7.72
CA GLU A 76 13.87 12.76 7.28
C GLU A 76 12.96 12.01 6.29
N ILE A 77 11.65 11.95 6.54
CA ILE A 77 10.69 11.39 5.59
C ILE A 77 10.75 12.12 4.25
N ILE A 78 10.79 13.44 4.27
CA ILE A 78 10.88 14.26 3.05
C ILE A 78 12.17 13.95 2.29
N SER A 79 13.32 13.94 3.00
CA SER A 79 14.61 13.61 2.40
C SER A 79 14.64 12.20 1.82
N TYR A 80 14.20 11.21 2.59
CA TYR A 80 14.11 9.80 2.19
C TYR A 80 13.30 9.60 0.90
N ASN A 81 12.11 10.19 0.84
CA ASN A 81 11.25 10.05 -0.33
C ASN A 81 11.81 10.81 -1.56
N ARG A 82 12.44 11.98 -1.35
CA ARG A 82 13.12 12.71 -2.42
C ARG A 82 14.31 11.95 -3.00
N THR A 83 15.13 11.33 -2.16
CA THR A 83 16.26 10.48 -2.57
C THR A 83 15.77 9.31 -3.42
N LEU A 84 14.66 8.65 -3.02
CA LEU A 84 14.06 7.56 -3.78
C LEU A 84 13.28 8.02 -5.02
N GLY A 85 13.01 9.32 -5.17
CA GLY A 85 12.20 9.87 -6.27
C GLY A 85 10.71 9.52 -6.15
N CYS A 86 10.21 9.38 -4.92
CA CYS A 86 8.86 8.95 -4.57
C CYS A 86 8.02 10.12 -4.08
N GLU A 87 6.80 10.29 -4.60
CA GLU A 87 5.90 11.38 -4.20
C GLU A 87 4.86 11.00 -3.14
N LEU A 88 4.60 9.70 -2.89
CA LEU A 88 3.59 9.23 -1.95
C LEU A 88 4.26 8.65 -0.69
N CYS A 89 4.23 9.42 0.40
CA CYS A 89 4.77 9.02 1.69
C CYS A 89 3.70 8.23 2.46
N GLY A 90 3.79 6.89 2.44
CA GLY A 90 2.76 6.04 3.01
C GLY A 90 2.92 5.83 4.52
N LEU A 91 1.78 5.88 5.21
CA LEU A 91 1.59 5.36 6.56
C LEU A 91 1.06 3.93 6.46
N GLY A 92 1.75 2.96 7.05
CA GLY A 92 1.39 1.55 7.00
C GLY A 92 0.13 1.16 7.79
N GLY A 93 -0.42 2.09 8.56
CA GLY A 93 -1.65 1.94 9.35
C GLY A 93 -1.63 2.82 10.59
N MET A 94 -2.79 3.18 11.07
CA MET A 94 -2.97 3.94 12.31
C MET A 94 -2.48 3.12 13.53
N SER A 95 -1.74 3.74 14.43
CA SER A 95 -1.28 3.10 15.67
C SER A 95 -2.45 2.72 16.60
N ASP A 96 -2.27 1.68 17.39
CA ASP A 96 -3.33 1.08 18.23
C ASP A 96 -4.01 2.09 19.18
N CYS A 97 -3.25 3.03 19.72
CA CYS A 97 -3.81 4.06 20.62
C CYS A 97 -4.90 4.91 19.95
N PHE A 98 -4.78 5.17 18.65
CA PHE A 98 -5.76 5.96 17.90
C PHE A 98 -7.01 5.17 17.46
N ARG A 99 -6.98 3.83 17.56
CA ARG A 99 -8.09 2.93 17.21
C ARG A 99 -9.07 2.70 18.37
N ALA A 100 -8.73 3.18 19.58
CA ALA A 100 -9.41 2.82 20.82
C ALA A 100 -10.80 3.45 20.97
N SER A 101 -11.04 4.63 20.35
CA SER A 101 -12.31 5.35 20.47
C SER A 101 -12.52 6.34 19.33
N ASP A 102 -13.74 6.89 19.23
CA ASP A 102 -14.05 7.98 18.29
C ASP A 102 -13.20 9.24 18.56
N GLU A 103 -12.98 9.56 19.84
CA GLU A 103 -12.13 10.67 20.26
C GLU A 103 -10.68 10.48 19.80
N MET A 104 -10.11 9.30 19.99
CA MET A 104 -8.73 8.98 19.59
C MET A 104 -8.58 8.97 18.07
N THR A 105 -9.59 8.51 17.32
CA THR A 105 -9.62 8.68 15.85
C THR A 105 -9.59 10.15 15.45
N GLY A 106 -10.36 11.01 16.13
CA GLY A 106 -10.32 12.46 15.92
C GLY A 106 -8.95 13.07 16.24
N GLU A 107 -8.28 12.56 17.28
CA GLU A 107 -6.92 12.96 17.64
C GLU A 107 -5.92 12.63 16.51
N PHE A 108 -5.98 11.41 15.96
CA PHE A 108 -5.17 11.05 14.79
C PHE A 108 -5.38 12.02 13.62
N ILE A 109 -6.63 12.29 13.26
CA ILE A 109 -6.97 13.18 12.14
C ILE A 109 -6.42 14.59 12.37
N ARG A 110 -6.56 15.12 13.61
CA ARG A 110 -6.05 16.43 13.98
C ARG A 110 -4.52 16.54 13.86
N GLN A 111 -3.81 15.46 14.14
CA GLN A 111 -2.35 15.39 14.00
C GLN A 111 -1.91 15.11 12.56
N ALA A 112 -2.61 14.27 11.81
CA ALA A 112 -2.23 13.87 10.47
C ALA A 112 -2.45 14.98 9.42
N ASN A 113 -3.50 15.81 9.55
CA ASN A 113 -3.77 16.88 8.60
C ASN A 113 -2.63 17.91 8.48
N PRO A 114 -2.04 18.44 9.58
CA PRO A 114 -0.87 19.33 9.48
C PRO A 114 0.34 18.65 8.84
N ILE A 115 0.60 17.37 9.17
CA ILE A 115 1.70 16.58 8.58
C ILE A 115 1.49 16.46 7.06
N ALA A 116 0.29 16.12 6.61
CA ALA A 116 -0.05 16.04 5.19
C ALA A 116 0.13 17.39 4.47
N ALA A 117 -0.22 18.50 5.12
CA ALA A 117 -0.03 19.84 4.58
C ALA A 117 1.46 20.19 4.43
N GLU A 118 2.31 19.84 5.39
CA GLU A 118 3.77 20.06 5.29
C GLU A 118 4.41 19.20 4.20
N LEU A 119 4.02 17.93 4.07
CA LEU A 119 4.44 17.09 2.96
C LEU A 119 4.04 17.70 1.62
N ARG A 120 2.83 18.24 1.52
CA ARG A 120 2.36 18.87 0.28
C ARG A 120 3.17 20.11 -0.11
N LYS A 121 3.60 20.93 0.84
CA LYS A 121 4.53 22.04 0.60
C LYS A 121 5.88 21.57 0.05
N ALA A 122 6.31 20.36 0.45
CA ALA A 122 7.52 19.73 -0.05
C ALA A 122 7.34 19.04 -1.42
N GLY A 123 6.12 19.08 -2.02
CA GLY A 123 5.77 18.44 -3.28
C GLY A 123 5.37 16.97 -3.15
N LEU A 124 5.13 16.51 -1.92
CA LEU A 124 4.79 15.12 -1.59
C LEU A 124 3.33 14.99 -1.14
N TYR A 125 2.82 13.77 -1.07
CA TYR A 125 1.51 13.45 -0.52
C TYR A 125 1.65 12.54 0.70
N PHE A 126 0.74 12.70 1.67
CA PHE A 126 0.53 11.74 2.73
C PHE A 126 -0.38 10.62 2.21
N GLY A 127 0.02 9.35 2.35
CA GLY A 127 -0.74 8.18 1.91
C GLY A 127 -1.13 7.29 3.08
N TYR A 128 -2.42 7.13 3.33
CA TYR A 128 -2.94 6.25 4.38
C TYR A 128 -3.25 4.87 3.83
N HIS A 129 -2.61 3.81 4.34
CA HIS A 129 -2.94 2.43 4.02
C HIS A 129 -3.97 1.88 5.01
N ASN A 130 -5.08 1.36 4.49
CA ASN A 130 -6.13 0.79 5.31
C ASN A 130 -5.93 -0.69 5.63
N HIS A 131 -6.49 -1.07 6.79
CA HIS A 131 -6.74 -2.44 7.21
C HIS A 131 -8.25 -2.67 7.40
N ALA A 132 -8.63 -3.75 8.10
CA ALA A 132 -10.03 -4.01 8.41
C ALA A 132 -10.54 -3.25 9.63
N PHE A 133 -9.64 -2.81 10.54
CA PHE A 133 -10.04 -2.13 11.77
C PHE A 133 -10.67 -0.75 11.52
N GLU A 134 -10.41 -0.10 10.38
CA GLU A 134 -11.07 1.16 10.03
C GLU A 134 -12.58 0.99 9.80
N PHE A 135 -13.05 -0.25 9.69
CA PHE A 135 -14.48 -0.57 9.63
C PHE A 135 -15.09 -0.88 11.01
N LEU A 136 -14.36 -0.62 12.10
CA LEU A 136 -14.95 -0.47 13.42
C LEU A 136 -15.90 0.72 13.44
N LYS A 137 -17.00 0.58 14.19
CA LYS A 137 -18.01 1.65 14.35
C LYS A 137 -17.96 2.26 15.74
N PHE A 138 -17.85 3.57 15.78
CA PHE A 138 -18.09 4.37 16.95
C PHE A 138 -19.33 5.26 16.70
N GLY A 139 -20.34 5.16 17.56
CA GLY A 139 -21.57 5.94 17.39
C GLY A 139 -22.29 5.70 16.04
N GLY A 140 -22.16 4.51 15.48
CA GLY A 140 -22.77 4.12 14.18
C GLY A 140 -21.98 4.52 12.94
N ARG A 141 -20.86 5.26 13.06
CA ARG A 141 -19.99 5.67 11.95
C ARG A 141 -18.72 4.81 11.91
N TYR A 142 -18.25 4.43 10.72
CA TYR A 142 -16.95 3.80 10.54
C TYR A 142 -15.80 4.80 10.82
N VAL A 143 -14.69 4.30 11.36
CA VAL A 143 -13.43 5.04 11.42
C VAL A 143 -13.01 5.51 10.03
N MET A 144 -13.17 4.65 9.02
CA MET A 144 -12.86 4.99 7.63
C MET A 144 -13.70 6.17 7.10
N ASP A 145 -15.00 6.26 7.45
CA ASP A 145 -15.83 7.40 7.02
C ASP A 145 -15.31 8.72 7.62
N ARG A 146 -14.79 8.69 8.84
CA ARG A 146 -14.14 9.85 9.45
C ARG A 146 -12.86 10.23 8.72
N LEU A 147 -11.98 9.24 8.43
CA LEU A 147 -10.75 9.48 7.68
C LEU A 147 -11.04 10.11 6.31
N ILE A 148 -12.06 9.62 5.60
CA ILE A 148 -12.44 10.16 4.29
C ILE A 148 -12.98 11.60 4.40
N ASN A 149 -13.85 11.86 5.37
CA ASN A 149 -14.61 13.12 5.42
C ASN A 149 -13.92 14.24 6.21
N GLU A 150 -13.01 13.91 7.13
CA GLU A 150 -12.39 14.86 8.06
C GLU A 150 -10.90 15.11 7.75
N THR A 151 -10.31 14.45 6.73
CA THR A 151 -8.97 14.74 6.24
C THR A 151 -9.01 15.56 4.95
N ASP A 152 -7.98 16.38 4.75
CA ASP A 152 -7.87 17.26 3.57
C ASP A 152 -7.69 16.44 2.28
N PRO A 153 -8.63 16.48 1.33
CA PRO A 153 -8.58 15.67 0.11
C PRO A 153 -7.40 16.00 -0.83
N GLU A 154 -6.85 17.21 -0.76
CA GLU A 154 -5.74 17.64 -1.61
C GLU A 154 -4.41 17.05 -1.14
N ASN A 155 -4.24 16.88 0.17
CA ASN A 155 -2.95 16.55 0.79
C ASN A 155 -2.90 15.11 1.30
N PHE A 156 -4.05 14.59 1.76
CA PHE A 156 -4.20 13.27 2.37
C PHE A 156 -4.83 12.31 1.37
N LYS A 157 -4.04 11.38 0.85
CA LYS A 157 -4.45 10.34 -0.11
C LYS A 157 -4.52 8.98 0.57
N PHE A 158 -5.00 7.98 -0.15
CA PHE A 158 -5.12 6.61 0.36
C PHE A 158 -4.36 5.62 -0.51
N ILE A 159 -3.80 4.61 0.16
CA ILE A 159 -3.30 3.37 -0.41
C ILE A 159 -4.33 2.31 -0.04
N VAL A 160 -5.25 2.01 -0.95
CA VAL A 160 -6.41 1.17 -0.67
C VAL A 160 -6.04 -0.31 -0.81
N ASP A 161 -6.34 -1.13 0.21
CA ASP A 161 -6.02 -2.55 0.22
C ASP A 161 -7.27 -3.41 0.00
N THR A 162 -7.26 -4.21 -1.06
CA THR A 162 -8.42 -5.00 -1.49
C THR A 162 -8.77 -6.15 -0.54
N TYR A 163 -7.77 -6.81 0.05
CA TYR A 163 -7.97 -7.86 1.05
C TYR A 163 -8.62 -7.31 2.32
N TRP A 164 -8.06 -6.21 2.86
CA TRP A 164 -8.54 -5.63 4.09
C TRP A 164 -9.92 -4.98 3.95
N LEU A 165 -10.27 -4.45 2.77
CA LEU A 165 -11.64 -4.04 2.47
C LEU A 165 -12.60 -5.22 2.57
N GLN A 166 -12.27 -6.34 1.92
CA GLN A 166 -13.13 -7.53 1.94
C GLN A 166 -13.28 -8.09 3.36
N ILE A 167 -12.20 -8.16 4.14
CA ILE A 167 -12.23 -8.56 5.56
C ILE A 167 -13.09 -7.59 6.39
N GLY A 168 -13.03 -6.29 6.10
CA GLY A 168 -13.87 -5.26 6.70
C GLY A 168 -15.34 -5.26 6.24
N GLY A 169 -15.74 -6.25 5.42
CA GLY A 169 -17.13 -6.39 4.92
C GLY A 169 -17.50 -5.37 3.83
N GLN A 170 -16.51 -4.81 3.14
CA GLN A 170 -16.72 -3.90 2.02
C GLN A 170 -16.52 -4.62 0.69
N ASN A 171 -17.21 -4.19 -0.36
CA ASN A 171 -16.89 -4.60 -1.73
C ASN A 171 -15.71 -3.74 -2.23
N PRO A 172 -14.53 -4.34 -2.57
CA PRO A 172 -13.34 -3.57 -2.94
C PRO A 172 -13.56 -2.66 -4.16
N ALA A 173 -14.18 -3.15 -5.22
CA ALA A 173 -14.42 -2.37 -6.44
C ALA A 173 -15.36 -1.18 -6.19
N ALA A 174 -16.47 -1.40 -5.48
CA ALA A 174 -17.41 -0.33 -5.13
C ALA A 174 -16.74 0.72 -4.22
N PHE A 175 -15.89 0.28 -3.29
CA PHE A 175 -15.17 1.18 -2.41
C PHE A 175 -14.13 2.02 -3.16
N ILE A 176 -13.34 1.42 -4.06
CA ILE A 176 -12.37 2.14 -4.90
C ILE A 176 -13.08 3.22 -5.74
N ARG A 177 -14.22 2.91 -6.37
CA ARG A 177 -15.04 3.89 -7.10
C ARG A 177 -15.49 5.05 -6.21
N LYS A 178 -15.94 4.74 -4.97
CA LYS A 178 -16.35 5.76 -3.98
C LYS A 178 -15.18 6.69 -3.62
N MET A 179 -13.95 6.17 -3.54
CA MET A 179 -12.76 6.93 -3.19
C MET A 179 -12.32 7.90 -4.30
N GLY A 180 -12.56 7.54 -5.57
CA GLY A 180 -12.12 8.34 -6.71
C GLY A 180 -10.62 8.65 -6.64
N ASP A 181 -10.24 9.88 -6.95
CA ASP A 181 -8.84 10.37 -6.95
C ASP A 181 -8.14 10.38 -5.57
N ARG A 182 -8.91 10.16 -4.49
CA ARG A 182 -8.35 9.94 -3.16
C ARG A 182 -7.59 8.60 -3.07
N ALA A 183 -7.99 7.57 -3.84
CA ALA A 183 -7.28 6.30 -3.96
C ALA A 183 -6.09 6.46 -4.92
N MET A 184 -4.96 6.97 -4.43
CA MET A 184 -3.79 7.23 -5.26
C MET A 184 -3.05 5.95 -5.64
N ALA A 185 -3.00 4.97 -4.74
CA ALA A 185 -2.47 3.64 -4.99
C ALA A 185 -3.43 2.57 -4.44
N VAL A 186 -3.33 1.35 -4.99
CA VAL A 186 -4.10 0.19 -4.51
C VAL A 186 -3.16 -0.98 -4.30
N HIS A 187 -3.23 -1.61 -3.13
CA HIS A 187 -2.64 -2.91 -2.91
C HIS A 187 -3.55 -3.98 -3.49
N PHE A 188 -3.06 -4.64 -4.53
CA PHE A 188 -3.66 -5.84 -5.09
C PHE A 188 -3.27 -7.01 -4.21
N LYS A 189 -4.17 -7.37 -3.29
CA LYS A 189 -4.00 -8.38 -2.25
C LYS A 189 -5.23 -9.25 -2.22
N ASP A 190 -5.06 -10.51 -2.63
CA ASP A 190 -6.19 -11.41 -2.82
C ASP A 190 -6.56 -12.16 -1.53
N LEU A 191 -7.78 -12.64 -1.49
CA LEU A 191 -8.35 -13.38 -0.38
C LEU A 191 -8.87 -14.72 -0.87
N ARG A 192 -8.53 -15.79 -0.16
CA ARG A 192 -9.16 -17.11 -0.34
C ARG A 192 -9.66 -17.67 0.96
N ILE A 193 -10.52 -18.67 0.87
CA ILE A 193 -10.92 -19.49 2.01
C ILE A 193 -9.95 -20.67 2.14
N LEU A 194 -9.27 -20.76 3.28
CA LEU A 194 -8.21 -21.75 3.50
C LEU A 194 -8.72 -23.19 3.60
N ASN A 195 -9.89 -23.38 4.25
CA ASN A 195 -10.41 -24.72 4.54
C ASN A 195 -11.92 -24.71 4.80
N ALA A 196 -12.50 -25.90 5.03
CA ALA A 196 -13.94 -26.07 5.29
C ALA A 196 -14.46 -25.36 6.56
N LYS A 197 -13.59 -24.81 7.41
CA LYS A 197 -13.98 -23.95 8.55
C LYS A 197 -14.14 -22.48 8.15
N SER A 198 -14.08 -22.18 6.87
CA SER A 198 -14.27 -20.85 6.29
C SER A 198 -13.29 -19.80 6.83
N VAL A 199 -12.05 -20.20 7.11
CA VAL A 199 -11.01 -19.29 7.56
C VAL A 199 -10.48 -18.48 6.37
N PRO A 200 -10.65 -17.13 6.35
CA PRO A 200 -10.07 -16.31 5.31
C PRO A 200 -8.55 -16.25 5.45
N THR A 201 -7.85 -16.24 4.32
CA THR A 201 -6.41 -16.06 4.27
C THR A 201 -6.00 -15.33 3.00
N MET A 202 -4.75 -14.91 2.92
CA MET A 202 -4.19 -14.29 1.73
C MET A 202 -3.90 -15.33 0.65
N ALA A 203 -3.99 -14.91 -0.60
CA ALA A 203 -3.65 -15.70 -1.76
C ALA A 203 -2.86 -14.83 -2.76
N GLU A 204 -2.18 -15.49 -3.67
CA GLU A 204 -1.64 -14.86 -4.87
C GLU A 204 -2.78 -14.22 -5.67
N VAL A 205 -2.53 -13.06 -6.26
CA VAL A 205 -3.53 -12.34 -7.06
C VAL A 205 -4.02 -13.24 -8.20
N GLY A 206 -5.32 -13.49 -8.23
CA GLY A 206 -5.97 -14.38 -9.18
C GLY A 206 -6.17 -15.82 -8.70
N GLU A 207 -5.56 -16.22 -7.59
CA GLU A 207 -5.72 -17.54 -6.96
C GLU A 207 -6.73 -17.52 -5.79
N GLY A 208 -7.31 -16.36 -5.53
CA GLY A 208 -8.29 -16.14 -4.47
C GLY A 208 -9.73 -16.02 -4.97
N ASN A 209 -10.53 -15.29 -4.21
CA ASN A 209 -11.98 -15.19 -4.43
C ASN A 209 -12.44 -13.77 -4.80
N LEU A 210 -11.51 -12.79 -4.94
CA LEU A 210 -11.88 -11.42 -5.30
C LEU A 210 -12.21 -11.31 -6.80
N ASP A 211 -13.15 -10.41 -7.13
CA ASP A 211 -13.52 -10.12 -8.53
C ASP A 211 -12.50 -9.14 -9.15
N TRP A 212 -11.42 -9.69 -9.70
CA TRP A 212 -10.33 -8.92 -10.27
C TRP A 212 -10.73 -8.12 -11.51
N ASP A 213 -11.69 -8.61 -12.30
CA ASP A 213 -12.16 -7.88 -13.48
C ASP A 213 -12.88 -6.59 -13.09
N ASP A 214 -13.68 -6.64 -12.01
CA ASP A 214 -14.36 -5.44 -11.50
C ASP A 214 -13.42 -4.53 -10.70
N ILE A 215 -12.47 -5.09 -9.93
CA ILE A 215 -11.47 -4.31 -9.18
C ILE A 215 -10.56 -3.51 -10.12
N ILE A 216 -10.03 -4.13 -11.18
CA ILE A 216 -9.16 -3.48 -12.17
C ILE A 216 -9.92 -2.34 -12.86
N ARG A 217 -11.14 -2.61 -13.32
CA ARG A 217 -12.01 -1.59 -13.93
C ARG A 217 -12.31 -0.43 -12.97
N ALA A 218 -12.59 -0.73 -11.69
CA ALA A 218 -12.82 0.29 -10.67
C ALA A 218 -11.59 1.18 -10.45
N CYS A 219 -10.38 0.60 -10.47
CA CYS A 219 -9.14 1.37 -10.39
C CYS A 219 -8.95 2.33 -11.58
N GLU A 220 -9.32 1.89 -12.79
CA GLU A 220 -9.27 2.75 -13.98
C GLU A 220 -10.29 3.89 -13.90
N GLU A 221 -11.53 3.57 -13.55
CA GLU A 221 -12.63 4.54 -13.40
C GLU A 221 -12.32 5.58 -12.31
N ALA A 222 -11.70 5.17 -11.19
CA ALA A 222 -11.33 6.05 -10.09
C ALA A 222 -10.07 6.89 -10.36
N GLY A 223 -9.30 6.59 -11.42
CA GLY A 223 -8.06 7.28 -11.72
C GLY A 223 -6.90 6.90 -10.78
N VAL A 224 -6.93 5.70 -10.20
CA VAL A 224 -5.81 5.15 -9.42
C VAL A 224 -4.51 5.25 -10.22
N ARG A 225 -3.43 5.73 -9.59
CA ARG A 225 -2.16 5.87 -10.30
C ARG A 225 -1.39 4.56 -10.37
N TRP A 226 -1.30 3.82 -9.24
CA TRP A 226 -0.47 2.62 -9.12
C TRP A 226 -1.20 1.46 -8.47
N ALA A 227 -0.98 0.27 -9.01
CA ALA A 227 -1.37 -1.01 -8.45
C ALA A 227 -0.12 -1.78 -7.99
N LEU A 228 -0.13 -2.28 -6.77
CA LEU A 228 1.02 -2.96 -6.15
C LEU A 228 0.58 -4.30 -5.57
N VAL A 229 1.21 -5.37 -6.00
CA VAL A 229 0.97 -6.71 -5.44
C VAL A 229 1.54 -6.79 -4.03
N GLU A 230 0.72 -7.24 -3.09
CA GLU A 230 1.12 -7.48 -1.70
C GLU A 230 0.55 -8.79 -1.17
N GLN A 231 1.34 -9.49 -0.36
CA GLN A 231 0.90 -10.68 0.38
C GLN A 231 1.74 -10.81 1.66
N ASP A 232 1.14 -10.56 2.85
CA ASP A 232 1.90 -10.57 4.12
C ASP A 232 2.29 -11.97 4.54
N ILE A 233 1.50 -12.98 4.14
CA ILE A 233 1.69 -14.39 4.44
C ILE A 233 1.70 -15.18 3.13
N CYS A 234 2.88 -15.64 2.73
CA CYS A 234 3.06 -16.55 1.60
C CYS A 234 3.15 -17.98 2.12
N TYR A 235 2.43 -18.92 1.50
CA TYR A 235 2.47 -20.36 1.83
C TYR A 235 3.48 -21.13 1.00
N ARG A 236 4.24 -20.41 0.18
CA ARG A 236 5.35 -20.87 -0.66
C ARG A 236 6.47 -19.84 -0.63
N ASP A 237 7.51 -20.02 -1.42
CA ASP A 237 8.54 -18.99 -1.62
C ASP A 237 7.87 -17.67 -2.06
N PRO A 238 8.15 -16.53 -1.39
CA PRO A 238 7.48 -15.28 -1.70
C PRO A 238 7.77 -14.77 -3.11
N PHE A 239 8.91 -15.12 -3.72
CA PHE A 239 9.18 -14.77 -5.12
C PHE A 239 8.33 -15.60 -6.09
N GLU A 240 8.02 -16.87 -5.76
CA GLU A 240 7.05 -17.67 -6.53
C GLU A 240 5.64 -17.06 -6.43
N SER A 241 5.21 -16.64 -5.23
CA SER A 241 3.93 -15.95 -5.03
C SER A 241 3.86 -14.64 -5.84
N MET A 242 4.93 -13.85 -5.81
CA MET A 242 5.02 -12.62 -6.61
C MET A 242 4.95 -12.91 -8.11
N LYS A 243 5.65 -13.96 -8.58
CA LYS A 243 5.58 -14.35 -10.00
C LYS A 243 4.19 -14.79 -10.43
N MET A 244 3.49 -15.60 -9.65
CA MET A 244 2.11 -16.03 -9.96
C MET A 244 1.17 -14.84 -10.10
N SER A 245 1.25 -13.89 -9.16
CA SER A 245 0.47 -12.66 -9.19
C SER A 245 0.81 -11.81 -10.42
N TYR A 246 2.09 -11.71 -10.78
CA TYR A 246 2.55 -11.00 -11.97
C TYR A 246 1.99 -11.64 -13.25
N ASP A 247 2.11 -12.97 -13.40
CA ASP A 247 1.64 -13.70 -14.58
C ASP A 247 0.12 -13.54 -14.79
N PHE A 248 -0.66 -13.59 -13.70
CA PHE A 248 -2.11 -13.33 -13.76
C PHE A 248 -2.41 -11.91 -14.24
N LEU A 249 -1.76 -10.90 -13.67
CA LEU A 249 -2.01 -9.50 -14.03
C LEU A 249 -1.54 -9.17 -15.45
N THR A 250 -0.44 -9.77 -15.92
CA THR A 250 0.02 -9.66 -17.31
C THR A 250 -1.04 -10.22 -18.27
N ALA A 251 -1.68 -11.36 -17.94
CA ALA A 251 -2.79 -11.90 -18.72
C ALA A 251 -4.03 -10.98 -18.72
N LYS A 252 -4.13 -10.03 -17.76
CA LYS A 252 -5.17 -8.98 -17.70
C LYS A 252 -4.73 -7.66 -18.39
N GLY A 253 -3.59 -7.64 -19.07
CA GLY A 253 -3.10 -6.49 -19.85
C GLY A 253 -2.26 -5.49 -19.04
N PHE A 254 -1.69 -5.91 -17.92
CA PHE A 254 -0.61 -5.16 -17.26
C PHE A 254 0.76 -5.48 -17.89
N GLU A 255 1.76 -4.64 -17.59
CA GLU A 255 3.13 -4.73 -18.11
C GLU A 255 4.15 -4.90 -16.98
#